data_3ae0fa6b2fdd9aa2fea2c8f221825f76
#
_entry.id   3ae0fa6b2fdd9aa2fea2c8f221825f76
#
_cell.length_a   1.000
_cell.length_b   1.000
_cell.length_c   1.000
_cell.angle_alpha   90.00
_cell.angle_beta   90.00
_cell.angle_gamma   90.00
#
_symmetry.space_group_name_H-M   'P 1'
#
loop_
_entity.id
_entity.type
_entity.pdbx_description
1 polymer ?
#
loop_
_entity_poly.entity_id
_entity_poly.type
_entity_poly.pdbx_seq_one_letter_code
_entity_poly.pdbx_strand_id
1 'polypeptide(L)' 'MSRGFTMFSERIRMLRKERKCTQAQIAKEVGLSTRGYQDLELGADPRGNTLLSIAEFYQVSIDWLMGRTDKREVNR' A
#
# COMPACT_ATOMS: atom_id res chain seq x y z
N MET A 1 16.90 -14.12 6.82
CA MET A 1 16.65 -12.95 6.09
C MET A 1 15.31 -12.92 5.47
N SER A 2 14.60 -11.97 5.80
CA SER A 2 13.28 -11.80 5.26
C SER A 2 13.35 -11.36 3.81
N ARG A 3 12.42 -11.78 3.02
CA ARG A 3 12.34 -11.31 1.69
C ARG A 3 10.93 -11.27 1.30
N GLY A 4 10.60 -10.31 0.58
CA GLY A 4 9.31 -10.19 0.03
C GLY A 4 8.29 -9.49 0.88
N PHE A 5 8.47 -9.38 2.18
CA PHE A 5 7.47 -8.70 2.99
C PHE A 5 8.11 -7.53 3.70
N THR A 6 7.65 -6.34 3.37
CA THR A 6 8.12 -5.11 3.97
C THR A 6 6.99 -4.51 4.80
N MET A 7 7.32 -3.48 5.57
CA MET A 7 6.31 -2.74 6.30
C MET A 7 5.24 -2.22 5.32
N PHE A 8 5.67 -1.73 4.17
CA PHE A 8 4.75 -1.25 3.15
C PHE A 8 3.79 -2.35 2.70
N SER A 9 4.34 -3.53 2.34
CA SER A 9 3.50 -4.61 1.83
C SER A 9 2.49 -5.07 2.86
N GLU A 10 2.90 -5.12 4.12
CA GLU A 10 2.01 -5.54 5.19
C GLU A 10 0.90 -4.52 5.45
N ARG A 11 1.27 -3.23 5.41
CA ARG A 11 0.29 -2.18 5.69
C ARG A 11 -0.73 -2.01 4.58
N ILE A 12 -0.34 -2.15 3.31
CA ILE A 12 -1.34 -2.07 2.25
C ILE A 12 -2.28 -3.27 2.30
N ARG A 13 -1.78 -4.44 2.67
CA ARG A 13 -2.66 -5.60 2.84
C ARG A 13 -3.65 -5.37 3.97
N MET A 14 -3.17 -4.82 5.08
CA MET A 14 -4.04 -4.52 6.22
C MET A 14 -5.14 -3.53 5.82
N LEU A 15 -4.77 -2.46 5.12
CA LEU A 15 -5.73 -1.46 4.68
C LEU A 15 -6.78 -2.06 3.75
N ARG A 16 -6.33 -2.92 2.83
CA ARG A 16 -7.26 -3.55 1.91
C ARG A 16 -8.27 -4.42 2.66
N LYS A 17 -7.80 -5.18 3.63
CA LYS A 17 -8.68 -6.04 4.41
C LYS A 17 -9.64 -5.24 5.28
N GLU A 18 -9.20 -4.09 5.78
CA GLU A 18 -10.09 -3.22 6.53
C GLU A 18 -11.26 -2.75 5.67
N ARG A 19 -11.03 -2.53 4.39
CA ARG A 19 -12.08 -2.10 3.47
C ARG A 19 -12.84 -3.27 2.86
N LYS A 20 -12.42 -4.50 3.18
CA LYS A 20 -13.06 -5.71 2.67
C LYS A 20 -13.06 -5.73 1.14
N CYS A 21 -11.96 -5.28 0.54
CA CYS A 21 -11.81 -5.23 -0.90
C CYS A 21 -10.91 -6.35 -1.39
N THR A 22 -11.12 -6.73 -2.65
CA THR A 22 -10.22 -7.68 -3.30
C THR A 22 -8.99 -6.95 -3.83
N GLN A 23 -7.96 -7.71 -4.14
CA GLN A 23 -6.76 -7.13 -4.75
C GLN A 23 -7.10 -6.45 -6.08
N ALA A 24 -7.98 -7.07 -6.88
CA ALA A 24 -8.37 -6.48 -8.16
C ALA A 24 -9.08 -5.15 -7.98
N GLN A 25 -9.93 -5.04 -6.95
CA GLN A 25 -10.63 -3.80 -6.69
C GLN A 25 -9.67 -2.67 -6.33
N ILE A 26 -8.71 -2.95 -5.45
CA ILE A 26 -7.74 -1.91 -5.07
C ILE A 26 -6.82 -1.57 -6.24
N ALA A 27 -6.38 -2.56 -6.99
CA ALA A 27 -5.53 -2.31 -8.14
C ALA A 27 -6.18 -1.32 -9.10
N LYS A 28 -7.46 -1.52 -9.38
CA LYS A 28 -8.19 -0.63 -10.28
C LYS A 28 -8.25 0.80 -9.72
N GLU A 29 -8.47 0.93 -8.42
CA GLU A 29 -8.60 2.25 -7.80
C GLU A 29 -7.30 3.03 -7.82
N VAL A 30 -6.17 2.34 -7.71
CA VAL A 30 -4.87 3.03 -7.68
C VAL A 30 -4.14 2.97 -9.02
N GLY A 31 -4.81 2.53 -10.06
CA GLY A 31 -4.27 2.61 -11.42
C GLY A 31 -3.26 1.53 -11.77
N LEU A 32 -3.37 0.36 -11.15
CA LEU A 32 -2.45 -0.74 -11.41
C LEU A 32 -3.21 -1.93 -11.99
N SER A 33 -2.44 -2.81 -12.67
CA SER A 33 -2.97 -4.12 -12.99
C SER A 33 -3.07 -4.94 -11.70
N THR A 34 -3.92 -5.96 -11.71
CA THR A 34 -4.04 -6.83 -10.55
C THR A 34 -2.69 -7.46 -10.21
N ARG A 35 -1.94 -7.91 -11.22
CA ARG A 35 -0.63 -8.53 -11.00
C ARG A 35 0.34 -7.53 -10.39
N GLY A 36 0.34 -6.30 -10.89
CA GLY A 36 1.22 -5.27 -10.34
C GLY A 36 0.92 -4.98 -8.88
N TYR A 37 -0.35 -4.91 -8.53
CA TYR A 37 -0.73 -4.71 -7.14
C TYR A 37 -0.35 -5.92 -6.27
N GLN A 38 -0.59 -7.13 -6.79
CA GLN A 38 -0.22 -8.33 -6.05
C GLN A 38 1.27 -8.35 -5.71
N ASP A 39 2.09 -7.92 -6.66
CA ASP A 39 3.53 -7.87 -6.43
C ASP A 39 3.88 -6.94 -5.27
N LEU A 40 3.15 -5.84 -5.11
CA LEU A 40 3.37 -4.95 -3.98
C LEU A 40 3.05 -5.62 -2.65
N GLU A 41 1.99 -6.41 -2.60
CA GLU A 41 1.67 -7.13 -1.36
C GLU A 41 2.66 -8.24 -1.08
N LEU A 42 3.41 -8.67 -2.10
CA LEU A 42 4.45 -9.68 -1.93
C LEU A 42 5.82 -9.07 -1.67
N GLY A 43 5.91 -7.75 -1.57
CA GLY A 43 7.13 -7.11 -1.16
C GLY A 43 7.86 -6.30 -2.23
N ALA A 44 7.31 -6.18 -3.43
CA ALA A 44 7.91 -5.33 -4.43
C ALA A 44 7.88 -3.87 -4.00
N ASP A 45 8.88 -3.11 -4.40
CA ASP A 45 8.93 -1.70 -4.07
C ASP A 45 7.98 -0.89 -4.95
N PRO A 46 7.22 0.03 -4.36
CA PRO A 46 6.34 0.87 -5.16
C PRO A 46 7.12 1.99 -5.83
N ARG A 47 6.66 2.41 -6.99
CA ARG A 47 7.17 3.63 -7.60
C ARG A 47 6.57 4.84 -6.89
N GLY A 48 7.22 6.00 -7.04
CA GLY A 48 6.77 7.19 -6.33
C GLY A 48 5.32 7.54 -6.59
N ASN A 49 4.91 7.53 -7.86
CA ASN A 49 3.53 7.88 -8.19
C ASN A 49 2.54 6.82 -7.70
N THR A 50 2.94 5.55 -7.69
CA THR A 50 2.10 4.49 -7.15
C THR A 50 1.93 4.64 -5.65
N LEU A 51 3.03 4.93 -4.97
CA LEU A 51 3.00 5.14 -3.52
C LEU A 51 2.07 6.30 -3.16
N LEU A 52 2.16 7.38 -3.92
CA LEU A 52 1.32 8.53 -3.70
C LEU A 52 -0.16 8.20 -3.93
N SER A 53 -0.45 7.47 -5.00
CA SER A 53 -1.84 7.09 -5.30
C SER A 53 -2.43 6.23 -4.19
N ILE A 54 -1.65 5.30 -3.66
CA ILE A 54 -2.11 4.43 -2.59
C ILE A 54 -2.36 5.24 -1.32
N ALA A 55 -1.42 6.12 -0.99
CA ALA A 55 -1.58 6.95 0.20
C ALA A 55 -2.82 7.85 0.11
N GLU A 56 -3.05 8.42 -1.05
CA GLU A 56 -4.21 9.29 -1.27
C GLU A 56 -5.51 8.49 -1.23
N PHE A 57 -5.52 7.32 -1.84
CA PHE A 57 -6.73 6.51 -1.85
C PHE A 57 -7.16 6.14 -0.43
N TYR A 58 -6.21 5.73 0.39
CA TYR A 58 -6.51 5.32 1.76
C TYR A 58 -6.51 6.49 2.75
N GLN A 59 -6.09 7.68 2.33
CA GLN A 59 -5.99 8.85 3.20
C GLN A 59 -5.07 8.57 4.38
N VAL A 60 -3.90 8.02 4.09
CA VAL A 60 -2.91 7.71 5.11
C VAL A 60 -1.58 8.38 4.75
N SER A 61 -0.70 8.46 5.74
CA SER A 61 0.61 9.05 5.58
C SER A 61 1.53 8.13 4.78
N ILE A 62 2.27 8.71 3.83
CA ILE A 62 3.29 7.96 3.11
C ILE A 62 4.35 7.46 4.10
N ASP A 63 4.74 8.27 5.08
CA ASP A 63 5.71 7.86 6.06
C ASP A 63 5.22 6.65 6.85
N TRP A 64 3.94 6.62 7.18
CA TRP A 64 3.38 5.45 7.87
C TRP A 64 3.41 4.22 6.98
N LEU A 65 3.05 4.37 5.71
CA LEU A 65 3.09 3.24 4.78
C LEU A 65 4.50 2.65 4.69
N MET A 66 5.50 3.50 4.70
CA MET A 66 6.89 3.05 4.56
C MET A 66 7.53 2.65 5.88
N GLY A 67 6.79 2.71 6.98
CA GLY A 67 7.29 2.28 8.26
C GLY A 67 8.17 3.29 8.98
N ARG A 68 8.11 4.55 8.56
CA ARG A 68 8.97 5.60 9.15
C ARG A 68 8.32 6.27 10.34
N THR A 69 7.04 6.05 10.56
CA THR A 69 6.31 6.59 11.70
C THR A 69 5.18 5.64 12.04
N ASP A 70 4.75 5.67 13.29
CA ASP A 70 3.58 4.91 13.74
C ASP A 70 2.28 5.68 13.56
N LYS A 71 2.35 6.93 13.16
CA LYS A 71 1.16 7.75 12.99
C LYS A 71 0.59 7.54 11.59
N ARG A 72 -0.58 6.95 11.54
CA ARG A 72 -1.22 6.56 10.29
C ARG A 72 -1.81 7.75 9.56
N GLU A 73 -2.32 8.74 10.29
CA GLU A 73 -3.02 9.85 9.67
C GLU A 73 -2.08 10.79 8.94
N VAL A 74 -2.62 11.41 7.89
CA VAL A 74 -1.88 12.44 7.21
C VAL A 74 -1.69 13.61 8.17
N ASN A 75 -0.45 14.06 8.29
CA ASN A 75 -0.14 15.21 9.15
C ASN A 75 -0.39 16.48 8.35
N ARG A 76 -1.31 17.30 8.81
CA ARG A 76 -1.66 18.54 8.13
C ARG A 76 -1.30 19.74 8.92
#